data_ad3cbb9974f7d209c70d308d5c9a7ffb
#
_entry.id   ad3cbb9974f7d209c70d308d5c9a7ffb
#
_cell.length_a   1.000
_cell.length_b   1.000
_cell.length_c   1.000
_cell.angle_alpha   90.00
_cell.angle_beta   90.00
_cell.angle_gamma   90.00
#
_symmetry.space_group_name_H-M   'P 1'
#
loop_
_entity.id
_entity.type
_entity.pdbx_description
1 polymer ?
#
loop_
_entity_poly.entity_id
_entity_poly.type
_entity_poly.pdbx_seq_one_letter_code
_entity_poly.pdbx_strand_id
1 'polypeptide(L)'
;WSKTEEDIFTLAFVIDVFEIDQIQRSGSIFDIERLNFVNQAHLSQKTDDELSDLIKPFNTLNKFSLDDHHDPDHLIRLCVGSGNNLRELSNFIKPFVAEFEEYNEPDFSKHLLGSEAVLKHFIDVLKNLDEWTEVAIDHLIEDAKDILQFPMPKIGLPLRVALIGRAKSPQLGSTIYLINKELVIKRLEKALKILTEH
;
A
#
# COMPACT_ATOMS: atom_id res chain seq x y z
N TRP A 1 -7.35 -14.96 31.37
CA TRP A 1 -8.21 -15.98 30.77
C TRP A 1 -7.52 -16.52 29.51
N SER A 2 -7.17 -17.79 29.54
CA SER A 2 -6.55 -18.46 28.38
C SER A 2 -7.03 -19.91 28.37
N LYS A 3 -7.92 -20.26 27.44
CA LYS A 3 -8.45 -21.62 27.30
C LYS A 3 -7.79 -22.41 26.14
N THR A 4 -7.02 -21.73 25.28
CA THR A 4 -6.32 -22.35 24.15
C THR A 4 -4.94 -21.72 24.00
N GLU A 5 -4.06 -22.39 23.24
CA GLU A 5 -2.77 -21.84 22.82
C GLU A 5 -2.88 -20.94 21.59
N GLU A 6 -4.06 -20.89 20.96
CA GLU A 6 -4.31 -20.04 19.81
C GLU A 6 -4.48 -18.59 20.23
N ASP A 7 -4.04 -17.68 19.39
CA ASP A 7 -4.09 -16.23 19.61
C ASP A 7 -5.22 -15.54 18.87
N ILE A 8 -5.76 -16.18 17.83
CA ILE A 8 -6.79 -15.63 16.94
C ILE A 8 -8.07 -16.42 17.07
N PHE A 9 -9.15 -15.78 17.51
CA PHE A 9 -10.45 -16.40 17.74
C PHE A 9 -11.55 -15.68 16.99
N THR A 10 -12.58 -16.41 16.60
CA THR A 10 -13.85 -15.80 16.18
C THR A 10 -14.66 -15.37 17.39
N LEU A 11 -15.51 -14.35 17.20
CA LEU A 11 -16.45 -13.93 18.25
C LEU A 11 -17.37 -15.08 18.71
N ALA A 12 -17.82 -15.93 17.76
CA ALA A 12 -18.65 -17.08 18.05
C ALA A 12 -17.95 -18.05 19.02
N PHE A 13 -16.67 -18.37 18.77
CA PHE A 13 -15.88 -19.20 19.67
C PHE A 13 -15.76 -18.58 21.06
N VAL A 14 -15.46 -17.27 21.13
CA VAL A 14 -15.33 -16.58 22.44
C VAL A 14 -16.64 -16.62 23.23
N ILE A 15 -17.79 -16.40 22.57
CA ILE A 15 -19.11 -16.46 23.22
C ILE A 15 -19.39 -17.87 23.79
N ASP A 16 -19.02 -18.91 23.06
CA ASP A 16 -19.26 -20.30 23.47
C ASP A 16 -18.41 -20.73 24.69
N VAL A 17 -17.18 -20.24 24.78
CA VAL A 17 -16.22 -20.68 25.82
C VAL A 17 -16.03 -19.69 26.96
N PHE A 18 -16.62 -18.49 26.88
CA PHE A 18 -16.41 -17.44 27.86
C PHE A 18 -17.21 -17.69 29.13
N GLU A 19 -16.54 -17.68 30.29
CA GLU A 19 -17.13 -17.82 31.64
C GLU A 19 -16.66 -16.65 32.50
N ILE A 20 -17.61 -15.93 33.06
CA ILE A 20 -17.36 -14.76 33.93
C ILE A 20 -16.52 -15.13 35.17
N ASP A 21 -16.74 -16.30 35.74
CA ASP A 21 -16.06 -16.75 36.96
C ASP A 21 -14.56 -17.04 36.73
N GLN A 22 -14.11 -17.13 35.46
CA GLN A 22 -12.72 -17.37 35.08
C GLN A 22 -11.95 -16.08 34.79
N ILE A 23 -12.58 -14.91 34.92
CA ILE A 23 -11.90 -13.64 34.79
C ILE A 23 -10.90 -13.45 35.90
N GLN A 24 -9.62 -13.25 35.55
CA GLN A 24 -8.59 -12.93 36.54
C GLN A 24 -8.86 -11.55 37.17
N ARG A 25 -8.74 -11.47 38.47
CA ARG A 25 -8.94 -10.21 39.23
C ARG A 25 -7.68 -9.33 39.26
N SER A 26 -6.58 -9.78 38.71
CA SER A 26 -5.35 -8.98 38.56
C SER A 26 -5.51 -7.92 37.50
N GLY A 27 -4.92 -6.75 37.69
CA GLY A 27 -4.86 -5.72 36.68
C GLY A 27 -4.16 -6.25 35.41
N SER A 28 -4.75 -6.02 34.21
CA SER A 28 -4.15 -6.35 32.94
C SER A 28 -3.73 -5.06 32.21
N ILE A 29 -2.61 -5.13 31.52
CA ILE A 29 -2.15 -4.05 30.65
C ILE A 29 -2.78 -4.29 29.27
N PHE A 30 -3.38 -3.24 28.71
CA PHE A 30 -3.90 -3.29 27.36
C PHE A 30 -2.73 -3.21 26.34
N ASP A 31 -2.53 -4.29 25.61
CA ASP A 31 -1.47 -4.41 24.61
C ASP A 31 -1.98 -4.02 23.22
N ILE A 32 -1.59 -2.83 22.77
CA ILE A 32 -1.95 -2.27 21.44
C ILE A 32 -1.31 -3.10 20.31
N GLU A 33 -0.10 -3.57 20.48
CA GLU A 33 0.58 -4.35 19.44
C GLU A 33 -0.12 -5.70 19.23
N ARG A 34 -0.53 -6.32 20.32
CA ARG A 34 -1.33 -7.54 20.27
C ARG A 34 -2.69 -7.33 19.62
N LEU A 35 -3.39 -6.23 19.95
CA LEU A 35 -4.64 -5.88 19.30
C LEU A 35 -4.45 -5.69 17.78
N ASN A 36 -3.42 -4.97 17.37
CA ASN A 36 -3.10 -4.75 15.96
C ASN A 36 -2.82 -6.07 15.23
N PHE A 37 -2.05 -6.96 15.84
CA PHE A 37 -1.78 -8.31 15.30
C PHE A 37 -3.07 -9.11 15.09
N VAL A 38 -3.94 -9.17 16.11
CA VAL A 38 -5.23 -9.89 16.03
C VAL A 38 -6.11 -9.27 14.95
N ASN A 39 -6.21 -7.95 14.89
CA ASN A 39 -7.04 -7.25 13.91
C ASN A 39 -6.54 -7.49 12.46
N GLN A 40 -5.22 -7.43 12.24
CA GLN A 40 -4.63 -7.71 10.94
C GLN A 40 -4.85 -9.16 10.50
N ALA A 41 -4.75 -10.12 11.42
CA ALA A 41 -5.04 -11.52 11.12
C ALA A 41 -6.50 -11.72 10.68
N HIS A 42 -7.46 -11.07 11.35
CA HIS A 42 -8.86 -11.11 10.93
C HIS A 42 -9.10 -10.43 9.59
N LEU A 43 -8.47 -9.28 9.32
CA LEU A 43 -8.58 -8.62 8.02
C LEU A 43 -8.04 -9.50 6.88
N SER A 44 -6.92 -10.18 7.11
CA SER A 44 -6.30 -11.05 6.10
C SER A 44 -7.14 -12.29 5.76
N GLN A 45 -8.04 -12.72 6.64
CA GLN A 45 -8.96 -13.84 6.45
C GLN A 45 -10.27 -13.45 5.73
N LYS A 46 -10.54 -12.16 5.57
CA LYS A 46 -11.73 -11.67 4.89
C LYS A 46 -11.69 -11.92 3.38
N THR A 47 -12.85 -12.17 2.79
CA THR A 47 -13.01 -12.21 1.32
C THR A 47 -12.83 -10.82 0.72
N ASP A 48 -12.64 -10.74 -0.59
CA ASP A 48 -12.48 -9.46 -1.29
C ASP A 48 -13.74 -8.60 -1.17
N ASP A 49 -14.93 -9.20 -1.32
CA ASP A 49 -16.21 -8.53 -1.13
C ASP A 49 -16.37 -7.97 0.29
N GLU A 50 -16.05 -8.77 1.32
CA GLU A 50 -16.10 -8.33 2.71
C GLU A 50 -15.12 -7.16 2.98
N LEU A 51 -13.92 -7.22 2.44
CA LEU A 51 -12.92 -6.15 2.59
C LEU A 51 -13.38 -4.87 1.89
N SER A 52 -13.93 -4.99 0.69
CA SER A 52 -14.46 -3.89 -0.09
C SER A 52 -15.59 -3.17 0.67
N ASP A 53 -16.54 -3.92 1.22
CA ASP A 53 -17.63 -3.35 2.02
C ASP A 53 -17.13 -2.71 3.32
N LEU A 54 -16.22 -3.37 4.03
CA LEU A 54 -15.69 -2.88 5.31
C LEU A 54 -14.85 -1.61 5.16
N ILE A 55 -14.12 -1.44 4.06
CA ILE A 55 -13.25 -0.28 3.86
C ILE A 55 -13.98 0.96 3.35
N LYS A 56 -15.12 0.81 2.67
CA LYS A 56 -15.91 1.90 2.07
C LYS A 56 -16.15 3.11 3.00
N PRO A 57 -16.61 2.92 4.26
CA PRO A 57 -16.82 4.05 5.17
C PRO A 57 -15.53 4.84 5.47
N PHE A 58 -14.39 4.15 5.54
CA PHE A 58 -13.10 4.77 5.80
C PHE A 58 -12.57 5.52 4.56
N ASN A 59 -12.80 5.00 3.37
CA ASN A 59 -12.49 5.68 2.11
C ASN A 59 -13.29 6.98 1.98
N THR A 60 -14.58 6.94 2.31
CA THR A 60 -15.45 8.13 2.34
C THR A 60 -14.94 9.18 3.33
N LEU A 61 -14.54 8.77 4.54
CA LEU A 61 -13.92 9.67 5.53
C LEU A 61 -12.62 10.30 5.02
N ASN A 62 -11.84 9.56 4.25
CA ASN A 62 -10.60 10.00 3.62
C ASN A 62 -10.81 10.74 2.29
N LYS A 63 -12.09 10.98 1.90
CA LYS A 63 -12.50 11.74 0.72
C LYS A 63 -12.02 11.14 -0.61
N PHE A 64 -12.15 9.82 -0.77
CA PHE A 64 -11.95 9.14 -2.04
C PHE A 64 -12.90 7.93 -2.17
N SER A 65 -13.09 7.44 -3.40
CA SER A 65 -13.81 6.21 -3.72
C SER A 65 -12.95 5.29 -4.56
N LEU A 66 -13.28 4.00 -4.56
CA LEU A 66 -12.73 2.99 -5.44
C LEU A 66 -13.72 2.56 -6.52
N ASP A 67 -14.92 3.17 -6.59
CA ASP A 67 -15.99 2.72 -7.50
C ASP A 67 -15.58 2.82 -8.98
N ASP A 68 -14.74 3.80 -9.33
CA ASP A 68 -14.23 3.99 -10.70
C ASP A 68 -12.83 3.39 -10.92
N HIS A 69 -12.29 2.68 -9.94
CA HIS A 69 -10.98 2.04 -10.06
C HIS A 69 -11.08 0.80 -10.95
N HIS A 70 -10.08 0.60 -11.84
CA HIS A 70 -10.09 -0.52 -12.80
C HIS A 70 -9.96 -1.91 -12.16
N ASP A 71 -9.37 -2.00 -10.96
CA ASP A 71 -9.17 -3.27 -10.22
C ASP A 71 -9.15 -3.02 -8.70
N PRO A 72 -10.32 -2.68 -8.08
CA PRO A 72 -10.38 -2.28 -6.69
C PRO A 72 -10.07 -3.43 -5.72
N ASP A 73 -10.50 -4.65 -6.03
CA ASP A 73 -10.31 -5.82 -5.17
C ASP A 73 -8.85 -6.21 -5.09
N HIS A 74 -8.15 -6.23 -6.21
CA HIS A 74 -6.71 -6.46 -6.25
C HIS A 74 -5.96 -5.38 -5.45
N LEU A 75 -6.33 -4.10 -5.60
CA LEU A 75 -5.72 -3.01 -4.83
C LEU A 75 -5.89 -3.20 -3.31
N ILE A 76 -7.11 -3.50 -2.87
CA ILE A 76 -7.39 -3.72 -1.45
C ILE A 76 -6.61 -4.94 -0.95
N ARG A 77 -6.66 -6.06 -1.67
CA ARG A 77 -5.98 -7.31 -1.32
C ARG A 77 -4.46 -7.14 -1.25
N LEU A 78 -3.87 -6.45 -2.21
CA LEU A 78 -2.44 -6.15 -2.23
C LEU A 78 -2.00 -5.31 -1.02
N CYS A 79 -2.86 -4.41 -0.57
CA CYS A 79 -2.56 -3.47 0.51
C CYS A 79 -2.97 -3.97 1.90
N VAL A 80 -3.75 -5.05 2.04
CA VAL A 80 -4.35 -5.50 3.32
C VAL A 80 -3.32 -5.71 4.43
N GLY A 81 -2.11 -6.15 4.11
CA GLY A 81 -1.00 -6.31 5.04
C GLY A 81 -0.24 -5.02 5.40
N SER A 82 -0.63 -3.88 4.85
CA SER A 82 0.11 -2.61 5.01
C SER A 82 -0.45 -1.70 6.10
N GLY A 83 -1.58 -2.07 6.71
CA GLY A 83 -2.19 -1.35 7.83
C GLY A 83 -2.65 -2.32 8.92
N ASN A 84 -2.64 -1.89 10.17
CA ASN A 84 -3.08 -2.69 11.30
C ASN A 84 -4.60 -2.66 11.50
N ASN A 85 -5.30 -1.76 10.83
CA ASN A 85 -6.74 -1.57 10.89
C ASN A 85 -7.26 -0.93 9.59
N LEU A 86 -8.57 -0.90 9.41
CA LEU A 86 -9.21 -0.39 8.19
C LEU A 86 -8.93 1.10 7.92
N ARG A 87 -8.73 1.91 8.95
CA ARG A 87 -8.36 3.32 8.79
C ARG A 87 -6.96 3.47 8.21
N GLU A 88 -5.99 2.72 8.75
CA GLU A 88 -4.63 2.71 8.25
C GLU A 88 -4.56 2.13 6.85
N LEU A 89 -5.32 1.05 6.57
CA LEU A 89 -5.44 0.48 5.25
C LEU A 89 -5.99 1.49 4.25
N SER A 90 -7.08 2.20 4.58
CA SER A 90 -7.63 3.26 3.73
C SER A 90 -6.64 4.38 3.48
N ASN A 91 -5.92 4.85 4.50
CA ASN A 91 -4.85 5.84 4.35
C ASN A 91 -3.70 5.33 3.45
N PHE A 92 -3.43 4.03 3.51
CA PHE A 92 -2.40 3.41 2.68
C PHE A 92 -2.82 3.31 1.21
N ILE A 93 -4.10 3.05 0.95
CA ILE A 93 -4.67 2.95 -0.41
C ILE A 93 -4.82 4.31 -1.08
N LYS A 94 -5.15 5.36 -0.32
CA LYS A 94 -5.47 6.69 -0.87
C LYS A 94 -4.50 7.18 -1.97
N PRO A 95 -3.17 7.09 -1.83
CA PRO A 95 -2.24 7.53 -2.87
C PRO A 95 -2.32 6.76 -4.19
N PHE A 96 -2.97 5.61 -4.25
CA PHE A 96 -3.14 4.88 -5.51
C PHE A 96 -4.21 5.51 -6.41
N VAL A 97 -5.18 6.24 -5.85
CA VAL A 97 -6.36 6.74 -6.55
C VAL A 97 -6.53 8.26 -6.45
N ALA A 98 -5.91 8.90 -5.48
CA ALA A 98 -6.02 10.33 -5.23
C ALA A 98 -4.64 10.99 -5.13
N GLU A 99 -4.57 12.28 -5.43
CA GLU A 99 -3.34 13.05 -5.22
C GLU A 99 -2.94 13.03 -3.75
N PHE A 100 -1.65 12.93 -3.50
CA PHE A 100 -1.06 13.13 -2.19
C PHE A 100 -0.44 14.54 -2.11
N GLU A 101 -0.51 15.15 -0.94
CA GLU A 101 -0.13 16.54 -0.74
C GLU A 101 1.38 16.69 -0.57
N GLU A 102 2.01 15.81 0.18
CA GLU A 102 3.40 15.90 0.57
C GLU A 102 4.13 14.57 0.41
N TYR A 103 5.42 14.63 0.08
CA TYR A 103 6.32 13.49 0.14
C TYR A 103 6.72 13.22 1.60
N ASN A 104 6.92 11.95 1.95
CA ASN A 104 7.60 11.61 3.19
C ASN A 104 9.04 12.15 3.13
N GLU A 105 9.37 13.15 3.96
CA GLU A 105 10.63 13.87 3.86
C GLU A 105 11.89 12.99 3.97
N PRO A 106 11.99 12.04 4.91
CA PRO A 106 13.11 11.09 4.93
C PRO A 106 13.25 10.29 3.64
N ASP A 107 12.15 9.83 3.06
CA ASP A 107 12.16 9.04 1.82
C ASP A 107 12.49 9.90 0.60
N PHE A 108 11.98 11.13 0.55
CA PHE A 108 12.29 12.09 -0.50
C PHE A 108 13.78 12.38 -0.56
N SER A 109 14.36 12.85 0.53
CA SER A 109 15.78 13.21 0.60
C SER A 109 16.71 12.02 0.34
N LYS A 110 16.34 10.83 0.82
CA LYS A 110 17.18 9.64 0.73
C LYS A 110 17.09 8.92 -0.63
N HIS A 111 15.93 8.93 -1.26
CA HIS A 111 15.65 8.06 -2.40
C HIS A 111 15.29 8.79 -3.67
N LEU A 112 14.63 9.95 -3.60
CA LEU A 112 14.19 10.66 -4.80
C LEU A 112 15.24 11.64 -5.31
N LEU A 113 15.99 12.34 -4.44
CA LEU A 113 17.06 13.22 -4.87
C LEU A 113 18.13 12.48 -5.67
N GLY A 114 18.49 13.04 -6.84
CA GLY A 114 19.49 12.45 -7.74
C GLY A 114 18.98 11.27 -8.58
N SER A 115 17.65 11.08 -8.68
CA SER A 115 17.05 10.00 -9.46
C SER A 115 16.49 10.42 -10.82
N GLU A 116 16.87 11.59 -11.34
CA GLU A 116 16.36 12.18 -12.58
C GLU A 116 16.47 11.22 -13.78
N ALA A 117 17.57 10.47 -13.85
CA ALA A 117 17.78 9.50 -14.93
C ALA A 117 16.73 8.38 -14.91
N VAL A 118 16.39 7.88 -13.70
CA VAL A 118 15.36 6.86 -13.51
C VAL A 118 14.00 7.41 -13.90
N LEU A 119 13.62 8.60 -13.39
CA LEU A 119 12.33 9.20 -13.72
C LEU A 119 12.16 9.47 -15.21
N LYS A 120 13.19 10.03 -15.88
CA LYS A 120 13.17 10.28 -17.33
C LYS A 120 12.97 9.00 -18.11
N HIS A 121 13.72 7.94 -17.77
CA HIS A 121 13.60 6.64 -18.43
C HIS A 121 12.17 6.10 -18.30
N PHE A 122 11.61 6.05 -17.08
CA PHE A 122 10.27 5.49 -16.86
C PHE A 122 9.15 6.35 -17.46
N ILE A 123 9.30 7.67 -17.50
CA ILE A 123 8.37 8.54 -18.23
C ILE A 123 8.32 8.13 -19.72
N ASP A 124 9.47 7.92 -20.33
CA ASP A 124 9.56 7.58 -21.76
C ASP A 124 8.97 6.19 -22.04
N VAL A 125 9.44 5.15 -21.36
CA VAL A 125 9.00 3.78 -21.62
C VAL A 125 7.52 3.55 -21.27
N LEU A 126 7.01 4.16 -20.18
CA LEU A 126 5.62 4.01 -19.80
C LEU A 126 4.67 4.80 -20.71
N LYS A 127 5.09 5.95 -21.26
CA LYS A 127 4.30 6.67 -22.27
C LYS A 127 4.09 5.81 -23.52
N ASN A 128 5.13 5.11 -23.95
CA ASN A 128 5.14 4.29 -25.18
C ASN A 128 4.63 2.86 -24.95
N LEU A 129 4.23 2.49 -23.74
CA LEU A 129 3.67 1.18 -23.45
C LEU A 129 2.25 1.06 -24.02
N ASP A 130 2.04 0.15 -24.97
CA ASP A 130 0.75 -0.05 -25.65
C ASP A 130 -0.29 -0.70 -24.73
N GLU A 131 0.11 -1.75 -24.00
CA GLU A 131 -0.77 -2.50 -23.11
C GLU A 131 -0.40 -2.23 -21.63
N TRP A 132 -1.32 -1.63 -20.89
CA TRP A 132 -1.13 -1.37 -19.46
C TRP A 132 -1.46 -2.62 -18.66
N THR A 133 -0.50 -3.52 -18.54
CA THR A 133 -0.59 -4.77 -17.77
C THR A 133 0.56 -4.87 -16.77
N GLU A 134 0.33 -5.58 -15.67
CA GLU A 134 1.35 -5.80 -14.64
C GLU A 134 2.59 -6.50 -15.22
N VAL A 135 2.38 -7.51 -16.07
CA VAL A 135 3.45 -8.27 -16.74
C VAL A 135 4.31 -7.36 -17.62
N ALA A 136 3.68 -6.52 -18.44
CA ALA A 136 4.42 -5.60 -19.30
C ALA A 136 5.23 -4.58 -18.48
N ILE A 137 4.66 -4.09 -17.39
CA ILE A 137 5.34 -3.17 -16.47
C ILE A 137 6.51 -3.84 -15.76
N ASP A 138 6.35 -5.09 -15.30
CA ASP A 138 7.43 -5.86 -14.67
C ASP A 138 8.60 -6.09 -15.62
N HIS A 139 8.34 -6.37 -16.90
CA HIS A 139 9.39 -6.47 -17.93
C HIS A 139 10.15 -5.14 -18.07
N LEU A 140 9.46 -4.00 -18.14
CA LEU A 140 10.14 -2.69 -18.21
C LEU A 140 11.01 -2.41 -16.97
N ILE A 141 10.57 -2.86 -15.79
CA ILE A 141 11.34 -2.71 -14.54
C ILE A 141 12.61 -3.59 -14.59
N GLU A 142 12.51 -4.81 -15.09
CA GLU A 142 13.67 -5.70 -15.23
C GLU A 142 14.67 -5.15 -16.26
N ASP A 143 14.21 -4.74 -17.45
CA ASP A 143 15.04 -4.17 -18.50
C ASP A 143 15.77 -2.89 -18.05
N ALA A 144 15.12 -2.08 -17.20
CA ALA A 144 15.72 -0.85 -16.69
C ALA A 144 17.01 -1.07 -15.88
N LYS A 145 17.21 -2.24 -15.28
CA LYS A 145 18.46 -2.58 -14.57
C LYS A 145 19.65 -2.61 -15.54
N ASP A 146 19.45 -3.23 -16.69
CA ASP A 146 20.49 -3.37 -17.70
C ASP A 146 20.71 -2.08 -18.49
N ILE A 147 19.62 -1.33 -18.73
CA ILE A 147 19.70 -0.05 -19.48
C ILE A 147 20.36 1.04 -18.61
N LEU A 148 19.94 1.19 -17.38
CA LEU A 148 20.42 2.24 -16.48
C LEU A 148 21.70 1.85 -15.72
N GLN A 149 22.07 0.58 -15.72
CA GLN A 149 23.19 0.02 -14.96
C GLN A 149 23.08 0.35 -13.45
N PHE A 150 21.85 0.34 -12.93
CA PHE A 150 21.56 0.59 -11.53
C PHE A 150 21.02 -0.68 -10.83
N PRO A 151 21.38 -0.91 -9.55
CA PRO A 151 20.76 -1.96 -8.76
C PRO A 151 19.28 -1.64 -8.50
N MET A 152 18.43 -2.66 -8.38
CA MET A 152 16.98 -2.52 -8.19
C MET A 152 16.56 -1.49 -7.12
N PRO A 153 17.22 -1.40 -5.94
CA PRO A 153 16.84 -0.37 -4.97
C PRO A 153 17.00 1.07 -5.47
N LYS A 154 17.98 1.33 -6.35
CA LYS A 154 18.17 2.66 -6.97
C LYS A 154 17.16 2.98 -8.06
N ILE A 155 16.42 2.00 -8.53
CA ILE A 155 15.31 2.14 -9.49
C ILE A 155 13.98 2.18 -8.75
N GLY A 156 13.73 1.18 -7.93
CA GLY A 156 12.41 0.97 -7.34
C GLY A 156 12.05 1.95 -6.21
N LEU A 157 13.01 2.35 -5.39
CA LEU A 157 12.71 3.28 -4.28
C LEU A 157 12.34 4.69 -4.77
N PRO A 158 13.09 5.30 -5.74
CA PRO A 158 12.67 6.57 -6.32
C PRO A 158 11.27 6.53 -6.95
N LEU A 159 10.97 5.46 -7.71
CA LEU A 159 9.66 5.31 -8.34
C LEU A 159 8.54 5.24 -7.30
N ARG A 160 8.72 4.46 -6.21
CA ARG A 160 7.73 4.41 -5.13
C ARG A 160 7.49 5.78 -4.52
N VAL A 161 8.55 6.50 -4.19
CA VAL A 161 8.44 7.84 -3.60
C VAL A 161 7.74 8.80 -4.58
N ALA A 162 8.12 8.80 -5.85
CA ALA A 162 7.49 9.64 -6.86
C ALA A 162 5.99 9.34 -7.03
N LEU A 163 5.60 8.06 -6.97
CA LEU A 163 4.24 7.61 -7.27
C LEU A 163 3.27 7.68 -6.08
N ILE A 164 3.72 7.36 -4.87
CA ILE A 164 2.85 7.27 -3.68
C ILE A 164 3.34 8.08 -2.49
N GLY A 165 4.37 8.92 -2.68
CA GLY A 165 4.91 9.82 -1.66
C GLY A 165 5.82 9.16 -0.63
N ARG A 166 6.09 7.84 -0.70
CA ARG A 166 6.87 7.08 0.29
C ARG A 166 7.57 5.88 -0.33
N ALA A 167 8.66 5.41 0.31
CA ALA A 167 9.42 4.24 -0.16
C ALA A 167 8.71 2.89 0.14
N LYS A 168 7.88 2.84 1.19
CA LYS A 168 7.13 1.62 1.55
C LYS A 168 5.90 1.46 0.67
N SER A 169 5.90 0.45 -0.19
CA SER A 169 4.77 0.03 -1.03
C SER A 169 4.77 -1.49 -1.19
N PRO A 170 3.71 -2.07 -1.74
CA PRO A 170 3.73 -3.44 -2.25
C PRO A 170 4.73 -3.65 -3.39
N GLN A 171 4.62 -4.75 -4.14
CA GLN A 171 5.44 -4.99 -5.33
C GLN A 171 5.36 -3.81 -6.31
N LEU A 172 6.50 -3.43 -6.93
CA LEU A 172 6.58 -2.21 -7.73
C LEU A 172 5.71 -2.27 -8.99
N GLY A 173 5.73 -3.39 -9.70
CA GLY A 173 4.92 -3.58 -10.91
C GLY A 173 3.43 -3.45 -10.61
N SER A 174 2.95 -4.16 -9.58
CA SER A 174 1.56 -4.05 -9.10
C SER A 174 1.23 -2.61 -8.65
N THR A 175 2.17 -1.94 -7.97
CA THR A 175 1.99 -0.54 -7.54
C THR A 175 1.78 0.39 -8.75
N ILE A 176 2.60 0.24 -9.80
CA ILE A 176 2.48 1.04 -11.03
C ILE A 176 1.18 0.68 -11.78
N TYR A 177 0.88 -0.60 -11.93
CA TYR A 177 -0.31 -1.09 -12.62
C TYR A 177 -1.60 -0.55 -12.00
N LEU A 178 -1.71 -0.63 -10.66
CA LEU A 178 -2.90 -0.22 -9.91
C LEU A 178 -3.08 1.31 -9.81
N ILE A 179 -2.05 2.09 -10.11
CA ILE A 179 -2.18 3.52 -10.41
C ILE A 179 -2.43 3.63 -11.92
N ASN A 180 -3.47 4.34 -12.36
CA ASN A 180 -3.72 4.44 -13.80
C ASN A 180 -2.57 5.13 -14.53
N LYS A 181 -2.39 4.79 -15.84
CA LYS A 181 -1.26 5.25 -16.68
C LYS A 181 -1.09 6.78 -16.66
N GLU A 182 -2.18 7.51 -16.78
CA GLU A 182 -2.15 8.98 -16.84
C GLU A 182 -1.64 9.58 -15.53
N LEU A 183 -2.11 9.06 -14.40
CA LEU A 183 -1.71 9.52 -13.07
C LEU A 183 -0.26 9.15 -12.77
N VAL A 184 0.22 7.97 -13.19
CA VAL A 184 1.62 7.57 -13.10
C VAL A 184 2.51 8.58 -13.82
N ILE A 185 2.24 8.83 -15.10
CA ILE A 185 3.04 9.75 -15.91
C ILE A 185 3.05 11.16 -15.30
N LYS A 186 1.88 11.68 -14.94
CA LYS A 186 1.74 12.99 -14.28
C LYS A 186 2.61 13.11 -13.02
N ARG A 187 2.63 12.07 -12.20
CA ARG A 187 3.41 12.06 -10.94
C ARG A 187 4.90 11.99 -11.17
N LEU A 188 5.34 11.15 -12.12
CA LEU A 188 6.76 11.09 -12.50
C LEU A 188 7.25 12.42 -13.07
N GLU A 189 6.46 13.08 -13.93
CA GLU A 189 6.77 14.40 -14.46
C GLU A 189 6.81 15.47 -13.38
N LYS A 190 5.84 15.47 -12.43
CA LYS A 190 5.83 16.36 -11.27
C LYS A 190 7.09 16.17 -10.42
N ALA A 191 7.45 14.93 -10.10
CA ALA A 191 8.65 14.62 -9.34
C ALA A 191 9.93 15.08 -10.06
N LEU A 192 10.03 14.80 -11.37
CA LEU A 192 11.16 15.24 -12.18
C LEU A 192 11.29 16.77 -12.20
N LYS A 193 10.17 17.48 -12.33
CA LYS A 193 10.17 18.95 -12.29
C LYS A 193 10.72 19.49 -10.96
N ILE A 194 10.28 18.93 -9.83
CA ILE A 194 10.78 19.31 -8.50
C ILE A 194 12.30 19.12 -8.42
N LEU A 195 12.84 17.99 -8.95
CA LEU A 195 14.28 17.72 -8.91
C LEU A 195 15.11 18.65 -9.82
N THR A 196 14.51 19.16 -10.88
CA THR A 196 15.23 20.03 -11.84
C THR A 196 15.14 21.53 -11.49
N GLU A 197 14.23 21.91 -10.60
CA GLU A 197 14.06 23.29 -10.12
C GLU A 197 14.83 23.55 -8.81
N HIS A 198 15.44 22.53 -8.20
CA HIS A 198 16.32 22.60 -7.04
C HIS A 198 17.79 22.44 -7.45
#